data_652a2850f1a5c72ce4d1a7e7ff371877
#
_entry.id   652a2850f1a5c72ce4d1a7e7ff371877
#
_cell.length_a   1.000
_cell.length_b   1.000
_cell.length_c   1.000
_cell.angle_alpha   90.00
_cell.angle_beta   90.00
_cell.angle_gamma   90.00
#
_symmetry.space_group_name_H-M   'P 1'
#
loop_
_entity.id
_entity.type
_entity.pdbx_description
1 polymer ?
#
loop_
_entity_poly.entity_id
_entity_poly.type
_entity_poly.pdbx_seq_one_letter_code
_entity_poly.pdbx_strand_id
1 'polypeptide(L)'
;MIVFGSVIGSVVVVFAAGLLIAGWRPGYRPDLARVLVDGEQVVVRPIGMARILAFRRELRVDGPAIRQVRAIGRDALPDPQLRLVGTGMPGLQAGTFTSSHDGICFLLVGRAERFLRIDTDRGKIRCTVVQVRDPDLLVASFRGVGRLSS
;
A
#
# COMPACT_ATOMS: atom_id res chain seq x y z
N MET A 1 16.04 9.10 -43.93
CA MET A 1 15.71 7.81 -43.28
C MET A 1 15.84 7.85 -41.75
N ILE A 2 16.47 8.83 -41.16
CA ILE A 2 16.65 9.00 -39.70
C ILE A 2 15.44 9.65 -39.01
N VAL A 3 14.61 10.38 -39.76
CA VAL A 3 13.48 11.15 -39.21
C VAL A 3 12.27 10.28 -38.82
N PHE A 4 12.11 9.12 -39.45
CA PHE A 4 10.98 8.22 -39.16
C PHE A 4 11.09 7.47 -37.83
N GLY A 5 12.29 7.15 -37.36
CA GLY A 5 12.50 6.46 -36.11
C GLY A 5 12.22 7.33 -34.87
N SER A 6 12.48 8.62 -34.98
CA SER A 6 12.31 9.56 -33.87
C SER A 6 10.83 9.88 -33.59
N VAL A 7 10.01 9.94 -34.62
CA VAL A 7 8.59 10.27 -34.50
C VAL A 7 7.80 9.10 -33.90
N ILE A 8 8.13 7.87 -34.27
CA ILE A 8 7.48 6.66 -33.75
C ILE A 8 7.83 6.45 -32.29
N GLY A 9 9.09 6.69 -31.90
CA GLY A 9 9.52 6.60 -30.52
C GLY A 9 8.80 7.60 -29.61
N SER A 10 8.64 8.84 -30.06
CA SER A 10 7.96 9.90 -29.31
C SER A 10 6.45 9.62 -29.17
N VAL A 11 5.81 9.10 -30.19
CA VAL A 11 4.37 8.74 -30.17
C VAL A 11 4.12 7.58 -29.21
N VAL A 12 5.00 6.57 -29.18
CA VAL A 12 4.86 5.43 -28.27
C VAL A 12 5.05 5.86 -26.80
N VAL A 13 5.98 6.73 -26.52
CA VAL A 13 6.21 7.25 -25.16
C VAL A 13 5.02 8.10 -24.68
N VAL A 14 4.48 8.95 -25.56
CA VAL A 14 3.30 9.76 -25.23
C VAL A 14 2.05 8.87 -25.05
N PHE A 15 1.89 7.82 -25.86
CA PHE A 15 0.78 6.87 -25.69
C PHE A 15 0.90 6.04 -24.41
N ALA A 16 2.11 5.59 -24.08
CA ALA A 16 2.36 4.86 -22.82
C ALA A 16 2.15 5.75 -21.60
N ALA A 17 2.61 7.01 -21.64
CA ALA A 17 2.35 7.99 -20.60
C ALA A 17 0.87 8.35 -20.49
N GLY A 18 0.18 8.51 -21.62
CA GLY A 18 -1.26 8.78 -21.67
C GLY A 18 -2.10 7.63 -21.13
N LEU A 19 -1.74 6.38 -21.44
CA LEU A 19 -2.38 5.19 -20.88
C LEU A 19 -2.13 5.03 -19.38
N LEU A 20 -0.94 5.36 -18.90
CA LEU A 20 -0.61 5.39 -17.49
C LEU A 20 -1.44 6.46 -16.74
N ILE A 21 -1.59 7.64 -17.32
CA ILE A 21 -2.36 8.75 -16.74
C ILE A 21 -3.87 8.49 -16.85
N ALA A 22 -4.37 7.96 -17.97
CA ALA A 22 -5.78 7.69 -18.17
C ALA A 22 -6.27 6.47 -17.36
N GLY A 23 -5.42 5.47 -17.13
CA GLY A 23 -5.70 4.34 -16.25
C GLY A 23 -5.61 4.68 -14.77
N TRP A 24 -4.98 5.81 -14.44
CA TRP A 24 -4.74 6.24 -13.10
C TRP A 24 -5.66 7.40 -12.72
N ARG A 25 -6.85 7.06 -12.26
CA ARG A 25 -7.72 7.98 -11.53
C ARG A 25 -7.49 7.74 -10.03
N PRO A 26 -6.56 8.46 -9.39
CA PRO A 26 -6.35 8.33 -7.96
C PRO A 26 -7.63 8.79 -7.25
N GLY A 27 -8.25 7.91 -6.53
CA GLY A 27 -9.48 8.21 -5.79
C GLY A 27 -10.72 7.42 -6.23
N TYR A 28 -10.67 6.69 -7.35
CA TYR A 28 -11.81 5.90 -7.83
C TYR A 28 -11.80 4.44 -7.35
N ARG A 29 -10.69 3.94 -6.82
CA ARG A 29 -10.65 2.58 -6.26
C ARG A 29 -10.78 2.64 -4.75
N PRO A 30 -11.79 1.98 -4.18
CA PRO A 30 -11.96 1.92 -2.73
C PRO A 30 -10.85 1.13 -2.04
N ASP A 31 -10.15 0.30 -2.80
CA ASP A 31 -9.09 -0.58 -2.29
C ASP A 31 -7.84 -0.50 -3.17
N LEU A 32 -6.70 -0.40 -2.52
CA LEU A 32 -5.36 -0.50 -3.14
C LEU A 32 -4.67 -1.82 -2.79
N ALA A 33 -5.21 -2.56 -1.83
CA ALA A 33 -4.68 -3.84 -1.40
C ALA A 33 -5.80 -4.79 -1.00
N ARG A 34 -5.51 -6.09 -1.12
CA ARG A 34 -6.25 -7.16 -0.47
C ARG A 34 -5.47 -7.67 0.72
N VAL A 35 -6.17 -7.86 1.82
CA VAL A 35 -5.61 -8.42 3.05
C VAL A 35 -6.21 -9.80 3.26
N LEU A 36 -5.35 -10.80 3.33
CA LEU A 36 -5.71 -12.20 3.45
C LEU A 36 -5.01 -12.80 4.66
N VAL A 37 -5.64 -13.79 5.27
CA VAL A 37 -5.01 -14.61 6.31
C VAL A 37 -4.63 -15.95 5.69
N ASP A 38 -3.35 -16.29 5.74
CA ASP A 38 -2.79 -17.54 5.24
C ASP A 38 -2.07 -18.26 6.39
N GLY A 39 -2.74 -19.20 7.01
CA GLY A 39 -2.25 -19.87 8.22
C GLY A 39 -2.06 -18.87 9.37
N GLU A 40 -0.84 -18.74 9.86
CA GLU A 40 -0.47 -17.79 10.91
C GLU A 40 0.02 -16.44 10.36
N GLN A 41 0.02 -16.25 9.03
CA GLN A 41 0.49 -15.04 8.39
C GLN A 41 -0.66 -14.20 7.85
N VAL A 42 -0.48 -12.90 7.93
CA VAL A 42 -1.31 -11.91 7.24
C VAL A 42 -0.59 -11.51 5.96
N VAL A 43 -1.25 -11.67 4.83
CA VAL A 43 -0.72 -11.37 3.52
C VAL A 43 -1.42 -10.13 2.98
N VAL A 44 -0.65 -9.09 2.72
CA VAL A 44 -1.09 -7.85 2.08
C VAL A 44 -0.66 -7.89 0.62
N ARG A 45 -1.61 -7.92 -0.29
CA ARG A 45 -1.37 -7.93 -1.73
C ARG A 45 -1.81 -6.61 -2.35
N PRO A 46 -0.88 -5.77 -2.79
CA PRO A 46 -1.22 -4.62 -3.61
C PRO A 46 -1.93 -5.04 -4.89
N ILE A 47 -2.93 -4.27 -5.30
CA ILE A 47 -3.72 -4.55 -6.50
C ILE A 47 -3.58 -3.46 -7.56
N GLY A 48 -3.78 -3.83 -8.81
CA GLY A 48 -3.73 -2.90 -9.93
C GLY A 48 -2.39 -2.17 -10.03
N MET A 49 -2.44 -0.88 -10.28
CA MET A 49 -1.25 -0.01 -10.39
C MET A 49 -0.47 0.12 -9.08
N ALA A 50 -1.13 -0.01 -7.93
CA ALA A 50 -0.46 0.02 -6.63
C ALA A 50 0.59 -1.09 -6.50
N ARG A 51 0.38 -2.24 -7.13
CA ARG A 51 1.34 -3.35 -7.17
C ARG A 51 2.65 -2.98 -7.88
N ILE A 52 2.55 -2.23 -8.97
CA ILE A 52 3.70 -1.78 -9.76
C ILE A 52 4.41 -0.66 -9.00
N LEU A 53 3.67 0.32 -8.52
CA LEU A 53 4.20 1.51 -7.86
C LEU A 53 4.83 1.23 -6.50
N ALA A 54 4.36 0.20 -5.80
CA ALA A 54 4.94 -0.24 -4.53
C ALA A 54 6.22 -1.08 -4.71
N PHE A 55 6.54 -1.51 -5.92
CA PHE A 55 7.64 -2.42 -6.23
C PHE A 55 7.62 -3.71 -5.40
N ARG A 56 6.43 -4.15 -5.00
CA ARG A 56 6.24 -5.33 -4.17
C ARG A 56 4.97 -6.06 -4.57
N ARG A 57 5.07 -7.36 -4.75
CA ARG A 57 3.92 -8.21 -5.11
C ARG A 57 3.03 -8.53 -3.92
N GLU A 58 3.64 -8.78 -2.78
CA GLU A 58 2.96 -9.04 -1.52
C GLU A 58 3.85 -8.71 -0.34
N LEU A 59 3.23 -8.41 0.78
CA LEU A 59 3.86 -8.26 2.07
C LEU A 59 3.28 -9.32 3.01
N ARG A 60 4.13 -10.15 3.60
CA ARG A 60 3.74 -11.14 4.60
C ARG A 60 4.12 -10.64 5.98
N VAL A 61 3.16 -10.70 6.90
CA VAL A 61 3.33 -10.31 8.29
C VAL A 61 3.02 -11.52 9.17
N ASP A 62 3.97 -11.91 10.01
CA ASP A 62 3.77 -13.01 10.95
C ASP A 62 2.73 -12.61 12.00
N GLY A 63 1.72 -13.44 12.19
CA GLY A 63 0.65 -13.20 13.17
C GLY A 63 1.19 -12.93 14.58
N PRO A 64 2.13 -13.74 15.11
CA PRO A 64 2.74 -13.50 16.42
C PRO A 64 3.49 -12.17 16.55
N ALA A 65 3.91 -11.56 15.44
CA ALA A 65 4.56 -10.25 15.42
C ALA A 65 3.58 -9.08 15.46
N ILE A 66 2.30 -9.33 15.18
CA ILE A 66 1.27 -8.27 15.15
C ILE A 66 0.93 -7.86 16.57
N ARG A 67 1.14 -6.58 16.88
CA ARG A 67 0.78 -5.96 18.15
C ARG A 67 -0.64 -5.43 18.15
N GLN A 68 -1.01 -4.76 17.07
CA GLN A 68 -2.29 -4.09 16.97
C GLN A 68 -2.75 -4.02 15.52
N VAL A 69 -4.05 -4.21 15.32
CA VAL A 69 -4.74 -3.95 14.05
C VAL A 69 -5.87 -2.97 14.34
N ARG A 70 -5.89 -1.86 13.64
CA ARG A 70 -6.91 -0.81 13.84
C ARG A 70 -7.24 -0.10 12.54
N ALA A 71 -8.45 0.45 12.48
CA ALA A 71 -8.83 1.40 11.46
C ALA A 71 -8.42 2.81 11.90
N ILE A 72 -7.80 3.55 11.00
CA ILE A 72 -7.34 4.93 11.27
C ILE A 72 -7.90 5.89 10.22
N GLY A 73 -8.01 7.15 10.61
CA GLY A 73 -8.31 8.25 9.68
C GLY A 73 -7.04 8.81 9.02
N ARG A 74 -7.24 9.72 8.11
CA ARG A 74 -6.15 10.38 7.37
C ARG A 74 -5.22 11.19 8.27
N ASP A 75 -5.74 11.80 9.30
CA ASP A 75 -4.99 12.56 10.32
C ASP A 75 -4.05 11.72 11.17
N ALA A 76 -4.30 10.42 11.26
CA ALA A 76 -3.47 9.46 11.99
C ALA A 76 -2.44 8.72 11.12
N LEU A 77 -2.29 9.09 9.85
CA LEU A 77 -1.29 8.50 8.96
C LEU A 77 0.12 8.79 9.44
N PRO A 78 1.06 7.82 9.32
CA PRO A 78 2.46 8.07 9.56
C PRO A 78 2.99 9.19 8.66
N ASP A 79 3.84 10.06 9.21
CA ASP A 79 4.50 11.11 8.44
C ASP A 79 5.71 10.51 7.68
N PRO A 80 5.65 10.39 6.35
CA PRO A 80 6.73 9.78 5.58
C PRO A 80 7.90 10.77 5.47
N GLN A 81 9.04 10.41 6.06
CA GLN A 81 10.26 11.21 6.04
C GLN A 81 11.13 10.89 4.82
N LEU A 82 11.48 9.64 4.65
CA LEU A 82 12.33 9.18 3.57
C LEU A 82 11.70 7.98 2.88
N ARG A 83 11.65 8.04 1.56
CA ARG A 83 11.22 6.90 0.75
C ARG A 83 12.39 5.94 0.54
N LEU A 84 12.23 4.71 0.97
CA LEU A 84 13.22 3.66 0.75
C LEU A 84 12.98 2.94 -0.58
N VAL A 85 11.74 2.52 -0.83
CA VAL A 85 11.33 1.85 -2.07
C VAL A 85 9.90 2.24 -2.38
N GLY A 86 9.59 2.49 -3.64
CA GLY A 86 8.23 2.76 -4.08
C GLY A 86 8.02 4.15 -4.65
N THR A 87 6.77 4.59 -4.67
CA THR A 87 6.33 5.85 -5.25
C THR A 87 5.63 6.70 -4.21
N GLY A 88 6.05 7.96 -4.10
CA GLY A 88 5.36 8.99 -3.34
C GLY A 88 5.03 10.17 -4.24
N MET A 89 3.77 10.46 -4.42
CA MET A 89 3.28 11.60 -5.16
C MET A 89 2.00 12.14 -4.53
N PRO A 90 1.58 13.37 -4.84
CA PRO A 90 0.35 13.93 -4.29
C PRO A 90 -0.85 12.99 -4.52
N GLY A 91 -1.51 12.59 -3.44
CA GLY A 91 -2.67 11.70 -3.46
C GLY A 91 -2.37 10.20 -3.57
N LEU A 92 -1.09 9.79 -3.61
CA LEU A 92 -0.72 8.37 -3.55
C LEU A 92 0.65 8.17 -2.91
N GLN A 93 0.68 7.29 -1.92
CA GLN A 93 1.92 6.76 -1.35
C GLN A 93 1.87 5.24 -1.46
N ALA A 94 2.77 4.67 -2.24
CA ALA A 94 2.84 3.24 -2.49
C ALA A 94 4.29 2.77 -2.33
N GLY A 95 4.60 2.11 -1.24
CA GLY A 95 5.94 1.58 -0.99
C GLY A 95 6.37 1.63 0.46
N THR A 96 7.66 1.62 0.68
CA THR A 96 8.30 1.57 1.99
C THR A 96 8.95 2.92 2.31
N PHE A 97 8.60 3.48 3.45
CA PHE A 97 9.03 4.80 3.92
C PHE A 97 9.54 4.73 5.36
N THR A 98 10.38 5.67 5.74
CA THR A 98 10.70 5.90 7.14
C THR A 98 9.74 6.92 7.73
N SER A 99 9.41 6.75 9.00
CA SER A 99 8.61 7.69 9.79
C SER A 99 9.38 8.07 11.05
N SER A 100 9.23 9.31 11.50
CA SER A 100 9.92 9.79 12.72
C SER A 100 9.50 9.06 14.00
N HIS A 101 8.26 8.56 14.04
CA HIS A 101 7.70 7.92 15.25
C HIS A 101 7.49 6.41 15.09
N ASP A 102 7.24 5.95 13.87
CA ASP A 102 6.80 4.57 13.60
C ASP A 102 7.89 3.68 13.00
N GLY A 103 9.07 4.23 12.74
CA GLY A 103 10.17 3.51 12.10
C GLY A 103 9.93 3.27 10.60
N ILE A 104 10.19 2.07 10.12
CA ILE A 104 9.97 1.73 8.71
C ILE A 104 8.52 1.30 8.52
N CYS A 105 7.80 1.97 7.64
CA CYS A 105 6.41 1.75 7.33
C CYS A 105 6.21 1.34 5.87
N PHE A 106 5.33 0.38 5.65
CA PHE A 106 4.81 0.07 4.31
C PHE A 106 3.47 0.77 4.12
N LEU A 107 3.38 1.64 3.11
CA LEU A 107 2.20 2.46 2.85
C LEU A 107 1.60 2.13 1.49
N LEU A 108 0.30 1.91 1.46
CA LEU A 108 -0.53 1.90 0.26
C LEU A 108 -1.74 2.81 0.51
N VAL A 109 -1.49 4.09 0.41
CA VAL A 109 -2.41 5.15 0.82
C VAL A 109 -2.77 6.02 -0.37
N GLY A 110 -4.03 6.05 -0.72
CA GLY A 110 -4.61 6.92 -1.73
C GLY A 110 -5.42 8.06 -1.11
N ARG A 111 -6.53 8.40 -1.74
CA ARG A 111 -7.39 9.52 -1.34
C ARG A 111 -8.55 9.15 -0.41
N ALA A 112 -8.63 7.92 0.07
CA ALA A 112 -9.66 7.52 1.02
C ALA A 112 -9.53 8.25 2.36
N GLU A 113 -10.57 8.20 3.18
CA GLU A 113 -10.60 8.82 4.50
C GLU A 113 -10.20 7.86 5.63
N ARG A 114 -10.30 6.55 5.39
CA ARG A 114 -10.00 5.54 6.38
C ARG A 114 -9.10 4.46 5.81
N PHE A 115 -8.24 3.94 6.67
CA PHE A 115 -7.21 2.96 6.32
C PHE A 115 -7.12 1.87 7.38
N LEU A 116 -6.60 0.72 6.98
CA LEU A 116 -6.21 -0.34 7.90
C LEU A 116 -4.74 -0.15 8.30
N ARG A 117 -4.48 -0.12 9.60
CA ARG A 117 -3.13 -0.06 10.16
C ARG A 117 -2.82 -1.34 10.93
N ILE A 118 -1.68 -1.93 10.63
CA ILE A 118 -1.11 -3.10 11.31
C ILE A 118 0.22 -2.71 11.92
N ASP A 119 0.31 -2.74 13.24
CA ASP A 119 1.55 -2.49 13.97
C ASP A 119 2.22 -3.81 14.34
N THR A 120 3.52 -3.90 14.15
CA THR A 120 4.32 -5.09 14.42
C THR A 120 5.51 -4.76 15.31
N ASP A 121 5.94 -5.73 16.12
CA ASP A 121 7.09 -5.60 17.03
C ASP A 121 8.36 -6.25 16.51
N ARG A 122 8.27 -7.00 15.42
CA ARG A 122 9.38 -7.74 14.80
C ARG A 122 9.50 -7.43 13.31
N GLY A 123 10.69 -7.72 12.78
CA GLY A 123 10.96 -7.48 11.37
C GLY A 123 11.39 -6.04 11.07
N LYS A 124 11.69 -5.79 9.81
CA LYS A 124 12.13 -4.46 9.34
C LYS A 124 10.98 -3.47 9.27
N ILE A 125 9.81 -3.94 8.82
CA ILE A 125 8.61 -3.09 8.70
C ILE A 125 7.86 -3.14 10.01
N ARG A 126 7.74 -1.99 10.66
CA ARG A 126 7.08 -1.83 11.97
C ARG A 126 5.62 -1.42 11.85
N CYS A 127 5.26 -0.80 10.76
CA CYS A 127 3.93 -0.28 10.52
C CYS A 127 3.53 -0.59 9.07
N THR A 128 2.31 -1.05 8.89
CA THR A 128 1.72 -1.26 7.57
C THR A 128 0.39 -0.52 7.54
N VAL A 129 0.23 0.42 6.62
CA VAL A 129 -1.01 1.15 6.41
C VAL A 129 -1.47 0.97 4.98
N VAL A 130 -2.66 0.44 4.82
CA VAL A 130 -3.21 0.12 3.51
C VAL A 130 -4.63 0.62 3.35
N GLN A 131 -4.93 1.13 2.16
CA GLN A 131 -6.27 1.49 1.77
C GLN A 131 -7.02 0.24 1.34
N VAL A 132 -8.03 -0.13 2.11
CA VAL A 132 -8.94 -1.25 1.85
C VAL A 132 -10.37 -0.74 1.82
N ARG A 133 -11.26 -1.51 1.23
CA ARG A 133 -12.67 -1.12 1.07
C ARG A 133 -13.37 -0.88 2.40
N ASP A 134 -13.18 -1.77 3.35
CA ASP A 134 -13.82 -1.70 4.67
C ASP A 134 -12.82 -2.07 5.77
N PRO A 135 -12.05 -1.10 6.28
CA PRO A 135 -11.06 -1.37 7.32
C PRO A 135 -11.69 -1.79 8.65
N ASP A 136 -12.86 -1.30 8.99
CA ASP A 136 -13.52 -1.65 10.25
C ASP A 136 -13.96 -3.12 10.25
N LEU A 137 -14.46 -3.63 9.12
CA LEU A 137 -14.82 -5.04 8.98
C LEU A 137 -13.61 -5.96 9.11
N LEU A 138 -12.47 -5.57 8.53
CA LEU A 138 -11.22 -6.31 8.66
C LEU A 138 -10.71 -6.33 10.10
N VAL A 139 -10.76 -5.20 10.80
CA VAL A 139 -10.40 -5.14 12.23
C VAL A 139 -11.25 -6.11 13.05
N ALA A 140 -12.55 -6.15 12.81
CA ALA A 140 -13.45 -7.08 13.48
C ALA A 140 -13.09 -8.55 13.18
N SER A 141 -12.74 -8.87 11.95
CA SER A 141 -12.28 -10.19 11.52
C SER A 141 -10.99 -10.61 12.25
N PHE A 142 -10.02 -9.71 12.38
CA PHE A 142 -8.77 -9.97 13.10
C PHE A 142 -8.98 -10.20 14.60
N ARG A 143 -9.92 -9.50 15.22
CA ARG A 143 -10.28 -9.73 16.64
C ARG A 143 -10.83 -11.14 16.87
N GLY A 144 -11.55 -11.70 15.90
CA GLY A 144 -12.02 -13.08 15.95
C GLY A 144 -10.88 -14.10 15.91
N VAL A 145 -9.86 -13.85 15.11
CA VAL A 145 -8.68 -14.74 14.96
C VAL A 145 -7.73 -14.63 16.16
N GLY A 146 -7.56 -13.43 16.73
CA GLY A 146 -6.69 -13.21 17.90
C GLY A 146 -7.15 -13.89 19.19
N ARG A 147 -8.40 -14.32 19.26
CA ARG A 147 -8.92 -15.13 20.40
C ARG A 147 -8.49 -16.59 20.35
N LEU A 148 -7.93 -17.06 19.24
CA LEU A 148 -7.45 -18.43 19.09
C LEU A 148 -5.99 -18.60 19.52
N SER A 149 -5.28 -17.53 19.87
CA SER A 149 -3.86 -17.55 20.26
C SER A 149 -3.61 -17.13 21.72
N SER A 150 -4.63 -17.12 22.56
CA SER A 150 -4.48 -16.91 24.00
C SER A 150 -4.62 -18.21 24.80
#